data_161706405a76b76ed1f8419f5efa9cbc
#
_entry.id   161706405a76b76ed1f8419f5efa9cbc
#
_cell.length_a   1.000
_cell.length_b   1.000
_cell.length_c   1.000
_cell.angle_alpha   90.00
_cell.angle_beta   90.00
_cell.angle_gamma   90.00
#
_symmetry.space_group_name_H-M   'P 1'
#
loop_
_entity.id
_entity.type
_entity.pdbx_description
1 polymer ?
#
loop_
_entity_poly.entity_id
_entity_poly.type
_entity_poly.pdbx_seq_one_letter_code
_entity_poly.pdbx_strand_id
1 'polypeptide(L)'
;MSVPTATSNLATDLSTASVSDALDSLGLPGSLHGIGALRQGQRTVGPVFTVTYELVDDTGGTVGDFLDDVPAGAVILIDNAGRTDCTVWGGIMSQTAHERGIAGTVIHGTCRDVAVATTAGYPIWSVSRFMRTGKDRVRVAAVQTSVTIGGVLIHPGDILVADDDGAVVVPAARWDEAADIARRIDRVEDAIVEAVRGGATLAEARALHGYHSLQTWKDAS
;
A
#
# COMPACT_ATOMS: atom_id res chain seq x y z
N MET A 1 2.32 22.77 7.51
CA MET A 1 3.21 22.41 6.39
C MET A 1 2.34 21.87 5.28
N SER A 2 2.32 22.52 4.10
CA SER A 2 1.50 22.08 2.97
C SER A 2 2.04 20.76 2.42
N VAL A 3 1.18 19.75 2.34
CA VAL A 3 1.46 18.51 1.59
C VAL A 3 1.65 18.92 0.12
N PRO A 4 2.72 18.49 -0.56
CA PRO A 4 2.89 18.83 -1.98
C PRO A 4 1.72 18.28 -2.78
N THR A 5 1.06 19.16 -3.53
CA THR A 5 -0.05 18.82 -4.45
C THR A 5 0.53 18.21 -5.75
N ALA A 6 1.18 17.05 -5.65
CA ALA A 6 1.80 16.37 -6.79
C ALA A 6 1.12 15.02 -7.09
N THR A 7 -0.22 14.97 -7.03
CA THR A 7 -0.97 13.74 -7.38
C THR A 7 -1.19 13.56 -8.89
N SER A 8 -0.82 14.53 -9.73
CA SER A 8 -1.15 14.51 -11.16
C SER A 8 -0.23 13.62 -12.04
N ASN A 9 0.78 12.95 -11.48
CA ASN A 9 1.73 12.17 -12.29
C ASN A 9 2.19 10.86 -11.62
N LEU A 10 1.42 10.33 -10.66
CA LEU A 10 1.77 9.01 -10.11
C LEU A 10 1.52 7.94 -11.16
N ALA A 11 2.51 7.07 -11.40
CA ALA A 11 2.40 5.92 -12.27
C ALA A 11 1.39 4.91 -11.69
N THR A 12 0.18 4.93 -12.21
CA THR A 12 -0.93 4.08 -11.73
C THR A 12 -0.90 2.68 -12.34
N ASP A 13 0.02 2.41 -13.26
CA ASP A 13 0.18 1.18 -14.04
C ASP A 13 1.17 0.19 -13.42
N LEU A 14 2.03 0.61 -12.49
CA LEU A 14 3.07 -0.24 -11.89
C LEU A 14 2.48 -1.24 -10.89
N SER A 15 2.85 -2.52 -11.00
CA SER A 15 2.48 -3.56 -10.05
C SER A 15 3.25 -3.44 -8.73
N THR A 16 2.69 -4.00 -7.64
CA THR A 16 3.43 -4.10 -6.37
C THR A 16 4.69 -4.95 -6.52
N ALA A 17 4.67 -5.99 -7.36
CA ALA A 17 5.81 -6.84 -7.65
C ALA A 17 6.96 -6.04 -8.27
N SER A 18 6.70 -5.32 -9.37
CA SER A 18 7.74 -4.52 -10.05
C SER A 18 8.31 -3.41 -9.17
N VAL A 19 7.45 -2.79 -8.34
CA VAL A 19 7.89 -1.76 -7.37
C VAL A 19 8.72 -2.40 -6.23
N SER A 20 8.34 -3.57 -5.74
CA SER A 20 9.12 -4.31 -4.74
C SER A 20 10.50 -4.67 -5.26
N ASP A 21 10.59 -5.19 -6.48
CA ASP A 21 11.86 -5.52 -7.14
C ASP A 21 12.74 -4.28 -7.37
N ALA A 22 12.11 -3.15 -7.69
CA ALA A 22 12.82 -1.87 -7.80
C ALA A 22 13.41 -1.44 -6.45
N LEU A 23 12.65 -1.56 -5.35
CA LEU A 23 13.14 -1.26 -4.01
C LEU A 23 14.28 -2.20 -3.59
N ASP A 24 14.19 -3.49 -3.90
CA ASP A 24 15.26 -4.46 -3.64
C ASP A 24 16.54 -4.04 -4.36
N SER A 25 16.46 -3.61 -5.63
CA SER A 25 17.63 -3.12 -6.38
C SER A 25 18.23 -1.84 -5.80
N LEU A 26 17.45 -1.07 -5.05
CA LEU A 26 17.86 0.16 -4.35
C LEU A 26 18.31 -0.10 -2.90
N GLY A 27 18.19 -1.33 -2.40
CA GLY A 27 18.46 -1.68 -1.01
C GLY A 27 17.50 -1.04 -0.01
N LEU A 28 16.25 -0.77 -0.43
CA LEU A 28 15.23 -0.10 0.37
C LEU A 28 14.15 -1.09 0.81
N PRO A 29 13.79 -1.14 2.10
CA PRO A 29 12.61 -1.88 2.54
C PRO A 29 11.34 -1.13 2.14
N GLY A 30 10.27 -1.86 1.77
CA GLY A 30 8.98 -1.23 1.42
C GLY A 30 7.79 -2.17 1.44
N SER A 31 8.00 -3.49 1.37
CA SER A 31 6.92 -4.48 1.28
C SER A 31 6.24 -4.69 2.64
N LEU A 32 4.91 -4.53 2.68
CA LEU A 32 4.11 -4.67 3.91
C LEU A 32 3.61 -6.10 4.05
N HIS A 33 4.40 -6.94 4.71
CA HIS A 33 4.11 -8.36 4.87
C HIS A 33 2.80 -8.62 5.64
N GLY A 34 1.99 -9.58 5.14
CA GLY A 34 0.77 -10.04 5.79
C GLY A 34 -0.46 -9.14 5.58
N ILE A 35 -0.36 -8.10 4.75
CA ILE A 35 -1.48 -7.23 4.40
C ILE A 35 -1.91 -7.59 2.97
N GLY A 36 -3.16 -8.05 2.80
CA GLY A 36 -3.69 -8.50 1.52
C GLY A 36 -4.96 -7.75 1.09
N ALA A 37 -5.27 -7.81 -0.20
CA ALA A 37 -6.46 -7.22 -0.78
C ALA A 37 -7.74 -7.84 -0.20
N LEU A 38 -8.74 -7.01 0.08
CA LEU A 38 -10.02 -7.46 0.58
C LEU A 38 -10.81 -8.26 -0.46
N ARG A 39 -10.64 -7.93 -1.73
CA ARG A 39 -11.18 -8.62 -2.91
C ARG A 39 -10.18 -8.53 -4.07
N GLN A 40 -10.26 -9.44 -5.01
CA GLN A 40 -9.44 -9.43 -6.23
C GLN A 40 -9.79 -8.25 -7.15
N GLY A 41 -8.81 -7.84 -7.95
CA GLY A 41 -8.92 -6.75 -8.91
C GLY A 41 -8.91 -5.36 -8.28
N GLN A 42 -8.54 -5.25 -6.99
CA GLN A 42 -8.35 -3.95 -6.34
C GLN A 42 -6.97 -3.39 -6.65
N ARG A 43 -6.90 -2.09 -6.85
CA ARG A 43 -5.65 -1.37 -7.02
C ARG A 43 -5.76 0.04 -6.45
N THR A 44 -4.68 0.53 -5.87
CA THR A 44 -4.54 1.93 -5.48
C THR A 44 -3.09 2.39 -5.55
N VAL A 45 -2.90 3.67 -5.85
CA VAL A 45 -1.61 4.37 -5.75
C VAL A 45 -1.89 5.77 -5.21
N GLY A 46 -1.12 6.21 -4.23
CA GLY A 46 -1.28 7.56 -3.70
C GLY A 46 -0.33 7.89 -2.55
N PRO A 47 -0.25 9.18 -2.19
CA PRO A 47 0.49 9.61 -1.02
C PRO A 47 -0.16 9.07 0.26
N VAL A 48 0.67 8.61 1.18
CA VAL A 48 0.22 8.01 2.44
C VAL A 48 -0.29 9.07 3.40
N PHE A 49 -1.48 8.83 3.95
CA PHE A 49 -2.01 9.50 5.12
C PHE A 49 -1.97 8.53 6.31
N THR A 50 -1.07 8.74 7.26
CA THR A 50 -0.84 7.80 8.36
C THR A 50 -1.77 8.04 9.54
N VAL A 51 -2.25 6.93 10.13
CA VAL A 51 -3.07 6.92 11.36
C VAL A 51 -2.61 5.80 12.26
N THR A 52 -2.31 6.10 13.52
CA THR A 52 -1.93 5.11 14.53
C THR A 52 -3.04 4.94 15.55
N TYR A 53 -3.33 3.69 15.88
CA TYR A 53 -4.26 3.32 16.95
C TYR A 53 -3.51 2.73 18.15
N GLU A 54 -4.07 2.97 19.34
CA GLU A 54 -3.62 2.36 20.58
C GLU A 54 -4.80 1.77 21.36
N LEU A 55 -4.52 0.97 22.39
CA LEU A 55 -5.54 0.46 23.28
C LEU A 55 -6.18 1.61 24.06
N VAL A 56 -7.51 1.54 24.22
CA VAL A 56 -8.23 2.46 25.10
C VAL A 56 -7.79 2.23 26.53
N ASP A 57 -7.55 3.34 27.21
CA ASP A 57 -7.45 3.42 28.66
C ASP A 57 -8.78 3.90 29.28
N ASP A 58 -8.76 4.29 30.55
CA ASP A 58 -9.94 4.77 31.27
C ASP A 58 -10.55 6.08 30.70
N THR A 59 -9.88 6.74 29.75
CA THR A 59 -10.34 8.01 29.14
C THR A 59 -11.24 7.83 27.92
N GLY A 60 -11.35 6.60 27.38
CA GLY A 60 -12.11 6.33 26.16
C GLY A 60 -11.42 6.87 24.90
N GLY A 61 -12.16 6.93 23.78
CA GLY A 61 -11.65 7.46 22.52
C GLY A 61 -12.54 7.21 21.33
N THR A 62 -12.24 7.86 20.19
CA THR A 62 -13.02 7.74 18.94
C THR A 62 -12.29 6.89 17.91
N VAL A 63 -13.07 6.34 16.97
CA VAL A 63 -12.59 5.49 15.88
C VAL A 63 -13.04 6.12 14.56
N GLY A 64 -12.24 6.98 13.96
CA GLY A 64 -12.52 7.38 12.59
C GLY A 64 -12.75 8.85 12.29
N ASP A 65 -12.80 9.73 13.28
CA ASP A 65 -13.07 11.16 13.09
C ASP A 65 -12.01 11.91 12.26
N PHE A 66 -10.83 11.27 12.02
CA PHE A 66 -9.75 11.82 11.17
C PHE A 66 -10.10 11.87 9.68
N LEU A 67 -11.17 11.20 9.23
CA LEU A 67 -11.51 11.07 7.80
C LEU A 67 -11.74 12.43 7.13
N ASP A 68 -12.21 13.41 7.88
CA ASP A 68 -12.47 14.76 7.38
C ASP A 68 -11.20 15.53 6.98
N ASP A 69 -10.04 15.15 7.53
CA ASP A 69 -8.76 15.76 7.26
C ASP A 69 -7.98 15.08 6.11
N VAL A 70 -8.49 13.95 5.58
CA VAL A 70 -7.80 13.18 4.54
C VAL A 70 -8.00 13.83 3.17
N PRO A 71 -6.91 14.19 2.47
CA PRO A 71 -7.00 14.74 1.10
C PRO A 71 -7.54 13.70 0.10
N ALA A 72 -8.29 14.15 -0.90
CA ALA A 72 -8.65 13.33 -2.05
C ALA A 72 -7.38 12.81 -2.75
N GLY A 73 -7.42 11.56 -3.23
CA GLY A 73 -6.29 10.88 -3.86
C GLY A 73 -5.24 10.33 -2.89
N ALA A 74 -5.34 10.60 -1.59
CA ALA A 74 -4.47 9.98 -0.59
C ALA A 74 -4.88 8.52 -0.32
N VAL A 75 -3.91 7.69 0.09
CA VAL A 75 -4.13 6.35 0.62
C VAL A 75 -3.98 6.40 2.14
N ILE A 76 -5.02 6.00 2.86
CA ILE A 76 -4.95 5.93 4.32
C ILE A 76 -4.17 4.69 4.72
N LEU A 77 -3.12 4.86 5.52
CA LEU A 77 -2.39 3.77 6.13
C LEU A 77 -2.62 3.76 7.65
N ILE A 78 -3.28 2.71 8.11
CA ILE A 78 -3.64 2.55 9.54
C ILE A 78 -2.71 1.53 10.17
N ASP A 79 -2.00 1.94 11.22
CA ASP A 79 -1.33 1.01 12.11
C ASP A 79 -2.18 0.76 13.38
N ASN A 80 -2.72 -0.45 13.49
CA ASN A 80 -3.38 -0.98 14.68
C ASN A 80 -2.56 -2.13 15.31
N ALA A 81 -1.24 -2.04 15.21
CA ALA A 81 -0.28 -3.02 15.75
C ALA A 81 -0.56 -4.47 15.32
N GLY A 82 -1.07 -4.68 14.11
CA GLY A 82 -1.41 -6.02 13.59
C GLY A 82 -2.57 -6.71 14.32
N ARG A 83 -3.37 -6.00 15.12
CA ARG A 83 -4.45 -6.58 15.92
C ARG A 83 -5.52 -7.23 15.06
N THR A 84 -5.96 -8.41 15.48
CA THR A 84 -7.01 -9.19 14.81
C THR A 84 -8.25 -9.40 15.67
N ASP A 85 -8.29 -8.86 16.88
CA ASP A 85 -9.36 -9.04 17.87
C ASP A 85 -10.42 -7.93 17.85
N CYS A 86 -10.17 -6.81 17.14
CA CYS A 86 -11.13 -5.75 16.90
C CYS A 86 -10.80 -4.98 15.61
N THR A 87 -11.81 -4.32 15.02
CA THR A 87 -11.66 -3.59 13.77
C THR A 87 -11.51 -2.09 14.00
N VAL A 88 -10.77 -1.43 13.10
CA VAL A 88 -10.61 0.03 13.03
C VAL A 88 -11.30 0.65 11.82
N TRP A 89 -11.93 -0.18 10.97
CA TRP A 89 -12.55 0.26 9.72
C TRP A 89 -13.85 -0.48 9.46
N GLY A 90 -14.89 0.27 9.03
CA GLY A 90 -16.21 -0.29 8.75
C GLY A 90 -16.93 0.42 7.60
N GLY A 91 -18.22 0.08 7.42
CA GLY A 91 -19.01 0.48 6.27
C GLY A 91 -19.23 1.99 6.14
N ILE A 92 -19.46 2.70 7.25
CA ILE A 92 -19.60 4.18 7.23
C ILE A 92 -18.32 4.80 6.70
N MET A 93 -17.15 4.38 7.22
CA MET A 93 -15.87 4.91 6.79
C MET A 93 -15.59 4.62 5.32
N SER A 94 -15.93 3.42 4.83
CA SER A 94 -15.76 3.05 3.42
C SER A 94 -16.56 3.94 2.48
N GLN A 95 -17.84 4.18 2.81
CA GLN A 95 -18.71 5.06 2.01
C GLN A 95 -18.24 6.51 2.05
N THR A 96 -17.92 7.03 3.24
CA THR A 96 -17.42 8.40 3.39
C THR A 96 -16.10 8.61 2.65
N ALA A 97 -15.16 7.66 2.75
CA ALA A 97 -13.88 7.73 2.05
C ALA A 97 -14.05 7.70 0.53
N HIS A 98 -14.98 6.86 0.02
CA HIS A 98 -15.32 6.82 -1.40
C HIS A 98 -15.86 8.17 -1.89
N GLU A 99 -16.87 8.74 -1.20
CA GLU A 99 -17.46 10.02 -1.55
C GLU A 99 -16.47 11.18 -1.51
N ARG A 100 -15.46 11.11 -0.67
CA ARG A 100 -14.38 12.10 -0.57
C ARG A 100 -13.26 11.90 -1.57
N GLY A 101 -13.32 10.86 -2.42
CA GLY A 101 -12.30 10.56 -3.41
C GLY A 101 -10.97 10.10 -2.82
N ILE A 102 -10.98 9.51 -1.61
CA ILE A 102 -9.80 8.88 -1.01
C ILE A 102 -9.47 7.62 -1.82
N ALA A 103 -8.19 7.44 -2.17
CA ALA A 103 -7.79 6.42 -3.13
C ALA A 103 -7.89 4.98 -2.61
N GLY A 104 -7.81 4.78 -1.30
CA GLY A 104 -7.93 3.47 -0.67
C GLY A 104 -7.47 3.46 0.78
N THR A 105 -7.61 2.31 1.45
CA THR A 105 -7.16 2.13 2.83
C THR A 105 -6.38 0.84 3.00
N VAL A 106 -5.21 0.94 3.62
CA VAL A 106 -4.32 -0.17 3.99
C VAL A 106 -4.25 -0.24 5.51
N ILE A 107 -4.52 -1.43 6.08
CA ILE A 107 -4.71 -1.59 7.53
C ILE A 107 -3.79 -2.69 8.08
N HIS A 108 -2.83 -2.30 8.88
CA HIS A 108 -2.10 -3.24 9.73
C HIS A 108 -2.98 -3.63 10.93
N GLY A 109 -3.96 -4.44 10.66
CA GLY A 109 -5.04 -4.83 11.55
C GLY A 109 -6.23 -5.41 10.79
N THR A 110 -7.47 -5.20 11.28
CA THR A 110 -8.67 -5.76 10.67
C THR A 110 -9.68 -4.69 10.24
N CYS A 111 -10.50 -5.07 9.25
CA CYS A 111 -11.70 -4.33 8.83
C CYS A 111 -12.97 -5.19 9.01
N ARG A 112 -14.14 -4.54 8.87
CA ARG A 112 -15.46 -5.18 8.81
C ARG A 112 -16.33 -4.55 7.73
N ASP A 113 -17.56 -5.02 7.60
CA ASP A 113 -18.55 -4.53 6.62
C ASP A 113 -18.06 -4.64 5.17
N VAL A 114 -17.38 -5.77 4.86
CA VAL A 114 -16.76 -6.06 3.57
C VAL A 114 -17.73 -5.88 2.41
N ALA A 115 -18.99 -6.33 2.56
CA ALA A 115 -19.99 -6.20 1.53
C ALA A 115 -20.30 -4.73 1.20
N VAL A 116 -20.32 -3.85 2.22
CA VAL A 116 -20.54 -2.41 2.04
C VAL A 116 -19.40 -1.78 1.26
N ALA A 117 -18.15 -2.04 1.66
CA ALA A 117 -16.96 -1.55 0.95
C ALA A 117 -16.92 -2.04 -0.51
N THR A 118 -17.26 -3.32 -0.73
CA THR A 118 -17.32 -3.93 -2.06
C THR A 118 -18.38 -3.27 -2.94
N THR A 119 -19.57 -3.03 -2.42
CA THR A 119 -20.66 -2.36 -3.14
C THR A 119 -20.34 -0.91 -3.48
N ALA A 120 -19.66 -0.21 -2.56
CA ALA A 120 -19.17 1.15 -2.80
C ALA A 120 -18.00 1.22 -3.80
N GLY A 121 -17.38 0.07 -4.14
CA GLY A 121 -16.16 0.03 -4.97
C GLY A 121 -14.91 0.57 -4.26
N TYR A 122 -14.97 0.76 -2.94
CA TYR A 122 -13.86 1.32 -2.19
C TYR A 122 -12.78 0.26 -1.90
N PRO A 123 -11.50 0.49 -2.29
CA PRO A 123 -10.45 -0.51 -2.15
C PRO A 123 -9.86 -0.53 -0.74
N ILE A 124 -9.72 -1.75 -0.19
CA ILE A 124 -9.17 -1.99 1.15
C ILE A 124 -8.21 -3.16 1.12
N TRP A 125 -7.10 -3.01 1.85
CA TRP A 125 -6.14 -4.06 2.20
C TRP A 125 -6.06 -4.17 3.71
N SER A 126 -5.98 -5.39 4.24
CA SER A 126 -5.90 -5.61 5.68
C SER A 126 -5.23 -6.94 6.01
N VAL A 127 -4.75 -7.09 7.25
CA VAL A 127 -4.24 -8.37 7.74
C VAL A 127 -5.34 -9.43 7.77
N SER A 128 -6.55 -9.04 8.20
CA SER A 128 -7.70 -9.93 8.20
C SER A 128 -9.04 -9.17 8.32
N ARG A 129 -10.13 -9.92 8.48
CA ARG A 129 -11.48 -9.42 8.67
C ARG A 129 -11.99 -9.88 10.02
N PHE A 130 -12.64 -8.99 10.77
CA PHE A 130 -13.28 -9.35 12.03
C PHE A 130 -14.43 -8.41 12.35
N MET A 131 -15.56 -8.93 12.83
CA MET A 131 -16.80 -8.15 12.99
C MET A 131 -16.82 -7.27 14.25
N ARG A 132 -15.98 -7.54 15.25
CA ARG A 132 -16.02 -6.83 16.53
C ARG A 132 -15.55 -5.39 16.37
N THR A 133 -16.36 -4.43 16.85
CA THR A 133 -16.01 -3.00 16.82
C THR A 133 -14.76 -2.69 17.64
N GLY A 134 -13.95 -1.73 17.17
CA GLY A 134 -12.86 -1.14 17.93
C GLY A 134 -13.30 -0.15 19.02
N LYS A 135 -14.56 0.33 18.96
CA LYS A 135 -15.11 1.23 19.98
C LYS A 135 -14.91 0.63 21.38
N ASP A 136 -14.42 1.44 22.30
CA ASP A 136 -14.09 1.07 23.68
C ASP A 136 -12.97 0.02 23.81
N ARG A 137 -12.17 -0.22 22.73
CA ARG A 137 -11.02 -1.12 22.68
C ARG A 137 -9.75 -0.46 22.19
N VAL A 138 -9.91 0.33 21.13
CA VAL A 138 -8.82 1.13 20.53
C VAL A 138 -9.30 2.55 20.26
N ARG A 139 -8.35 3.47 20.23
CA ARG A 139 -8.58 4.88 19.88
C ARG A 139 -7.50 5.36 18.91
N VAL A 140 -7.77 6.44 18.20
CA VAL A 140 -6.73 7.13 17.43
C VAL A 140 -5.74 7.74 18.40
N ALA A 141 -4.48 7.33 18.30
CA ALA A 141 -3.37 7.84 19.10
C ALA A 141 -2.66 9.00 18.40
N ALA A 142 -2.46 8.87 17.08
CA ALA A 142 -1.78 9.90 16.30
C ALA A 142 -2.25 9.88 14.84
N VAL A 143 -2.19 11.04 14.20
CA VAL A 143 -2.49 11.26 12.78
C VAL A 143 -1.32 12.00 12.16
N GLN A 144 -0.93 11.62 10.93
CA GLN A 144 0.16 12.26 10.19
C GLN A 144 1.50 12.25 10.94
N THR A 145 1.77 11.15 11.64
CA THR A 145 3.07 10.84 12.24
C THR A 145 3.69 9.62 11.55
N SER A 146 5.01 9.47 11.64
CA SER A 146 5.68 8.29 11.09
C SER A 146 5.24 7.02 11.82
N VAL A 147 5.08 5.93 11.07
CA VAL A 147 4.72 4.59 11.58
C VAL A 147 5.75 3.56 11.13
N THR A 148 5.86 2.45 11.86
CA THR A 148 6.70 1.31 11.47
C THR A 148 5.87 0.06 11.39
N ILE A 149 5.75 -0.53 10.19
CA ILE A 149 4.99 -1.76 9.95
C ILE A 149 5.93 -2.81 9.36
N GLY A 150 6.07 -3.95 10.03
CA GLY A 150 6.92 -5.04 9.54
C GLY A 150 8.40 -4.66 9.32
N GLY A 151 8.90 -3.66 10.05
CA GLY A 151 10.27 -3.13 9.89
C GLY A 151 10.40 -2.02 8.85
N VAL A 152 9.34 -1.70 8.12
CA VAL A 152 9.31 -0.58 7.17
C VAL A 152 8.93 0.70 7.90
N LEU A 153 9.84 1.69 7.93
CA LEU A 153 9.55 3.04 8.43
C LEU A 153 8.85 3.84 7.32
N ILE A 154 7.68 4.38 7.63
CA ILE A 154 6.80 5.05 6.68
C ILE A 154 6.51 6.46 7.19
N HIS A 155 6.72 7.44 6.33
CA HIS A 155 6.40 8.84 6.63
C HIS A 155 5.12 9.29 5.93
N PRO A 156 4.36 10.22 6.52
CA PRO A 156 3.29 10.90 5.80
C PRO A 156 3.78 11.46 4.47
N GLY A 157 3.03 11.17 3.39
CA GLY A 157 3.39 11.61 2.04
C GLY A 157 4.28 10.64 1.25
N ASP A 158 4.80 9.56 1.84
CA ASP A 158 5.41 8.46 1.08
C ASP A 158 4.39 7.87 0.10
N ILE A 159 4.83 7.26 -0.98
CA ILE A 159 3.93 6.74 -2.01
C ILE A 159 3.63 5.26 -1.73
N LEU A 160 2.35 4.94 -1.60
CA LEU A 160 1.88 3.58 -1.45
C LEU A 160 1.30 3.07 -2.75
N VAL A 161 1.71 1.87 -3.15
CA VAL A 161 1.13 1.08 -4.24
C VAL A 161 0.54 -0.18 -3.62
N ALA A 162 -0.68 -0.53 -3.98
CA ALA A 162 -1.31 -1.78 -3.54
C ALA A 162 -2.17 -2.39 -4.64
N ASP A 163 -2.12 -3.72 -4.76
CA ASP A 163 -2.88 -4.54 -5.70
C ASP A 163 -3.22 -5.91 -5.09
N ASP A 164 -3.47 -6.92 -5.91
CA ASP A 164 -3.87 -8.26 -5.45
C ASP A 164 -2.76 -8.99 -4.68
N ASP A 165 -1.49 -8.66 -4.91
CA ASP A 165 -0.35 -9.28 -4.25
C ASP A 165 -0.05 -8.66 -2.87
N GLY A 166 -0.54 -7.44 -2.60
CA GLY A 166 -0.36 -6.78 -1.31
C GLY A 166 -0.18 -5.27 -1.40
N ALA A 167 0.70 -4.74 -0.55
CA ALA A 167 1.00 -3.32 -0.50
C ALA A 167 2.50 -3.08 -0.31
N VAL A 168 3.01 -2.07 -1.00
CA VAL A 168 4.40 -1.62 -0.93
C VAL A 168 4.45 -0.10 -0.77
N VAL A 169 5.39 0.40 0.04
CA VAL A 169 5.58 1.83 0.28
C VAL A 169 6.95 2.26 -0.19
N VAL A 170 7.00 3.33 -0.96
CA VAL A 170 8.21 3.95 -1.50
C VAL A 170 8.41 5.30 -0.83
N PRO A 171 9.60 5.60 -0.25
CA PRO A 171 9.89 6.94 0.23
C PRO A 171 9.63 7.99 -0.86
N ALA A 172 8.90 9.07 -0.54
CA ALA A 172 8.48 10.06 -1.53
C ALA A 172 9.66 10.60 -2.37
N ALA A 173 10.82 10.84 -1.74
CA ALA A 173 12.03 11.33 -2.41
C ALA A 173 12.66 10.31 -3.38
N ARG A 174 12.27 9.05 -3.34
CA ARG A 174 12.81 7.96 -4.17
C ARG A 174 11.79 7.43 -5.18
N TRP A 175 10.59 8.03 -5.22
CA TRP A 175 9.50 7.55 -6.06
C TRP A 175 9.86 7.51 -7.55
N ASP A 176 10.34 8.61 -8.10
CA ASP A 176 10.63 8.69 -9.54
C ASP A 176 11.68 7.66 -9.96
N GLU A 177 12.74 7.49 -9.15
CA GLU A 177 13.78 6.50 -9.38
C GLU A 177 13.25 5.06 -9.32
N ALA A 178 12.47 4.74 -8.28
CA ALA A 178 11.86 3.41 -8.13
C ALA A 178 10.87 3.13 -9.27
N ALA A 179 10.04 4.09 -9.65
CA ALA A 179 9.10 3.96 -10.74
C ALA A 179 9.80 3.72 -12.10
N ASP A 180 10.91 4.39 -12.37
CA ASP A 180 11.67 4.19 -13.61
C ASP A 180 12.34 2.81 -13.66
N ILE A 181 12.83 2.32 -12.50
CA ILE A 181 13.38 0.96 -12.40
C ILE A 181 12.26 -0.06 -12.60
N ALA A 182 11.10 0.09 -11.93
CA ALA A 182 9.95 -0.81 -12.07
C ALA A 182 9.49 -0.91 -13.52
N ARG A 183 9.31 0.21 -14.22
CA ARG A 183 8.96 0.22 -15.65
C ARG A 183 10.01 -0.49 -16.53
N ARG A 184 11.28 -0.40 -16.16
CA ARG A 184 12.33 -1.12 -16.88
C ARG A 184 12.22 -2.63 -16.66
N ILE A 185 11.91 -3.06 -15.44
CA ILE A 185 11.69 -4.47 -15.10
C ILE A 185 10.51 -5.00 -15.90
N ASP A 186 9.35 -4.33 -15.87
CA ASP A 186 8.16 -4.72 -16.64
C ASP A 186 8.48 -4.91 -18.14
N ARG A 187 9.18 -3.95 -18.75
CA ARG A 187 9.56 -4.07 -20.17
C ARG A 187 10.45 -5.28 -20.48
N VAL A 188 11.36 -5.63 -19.58
CA VAL A 188 12.22 -6.81 -19.76
C VAL A 188 11.43 -8.10 -19.58
N GLU A 189 10.53 -8.15 -18.60
CA GLU A 189 9.67 -9.30 -18.39
C GLU A 189 8.71 -9.53 -19.56
N ASP A 190 8.11 -8.47 -20.08
CA ASP A 190 7.30 -8.53 -21.30
C ASP A 190 8.10 -9.07 -22.50
N ALA A 191 9.34 -8.59 -22.68
CA ALA A 191 10.20 -9.05 -23.77
C ALA A 191 10.58 -10.55 -23.62
N ILE A 192 10.77 -11.03 -22.40
CA ILE A 192 11.02 -12.45 -22.11
C ILE A 192 9.78 -13.28 -22.48
N VAL A 193 8.59 -12.84 -22.07
CA VAL A 193 7.33 -13.51 -22.38
C VAL A 193 7.10 -13.58 -23.90
N GLU A 194 7.35 -12.48 -24.62
CA GLU A 194 7.23 -12.46 -26.09
C GLU A 194 8.26 -13.38 -26.76
N ALA A 195 9.51 -13.44 -26.29
CA ALA A 195 10.49 -14.37 -26.82
C ALA A 195 10.08 -15.84 -26.62
N VAL A 196 9.50 -16.17 -25.45
CA VAL A 196 8.98 -17.52 -25.18
C VAL A 196 7.77 -17.84 -26.09
N ARG A 197 6.86 -16.91 -26.31
CA ARG A 197 5.76 -17.05 -27.27
C ARG A 197 6.25 -17.27 -28.70
N GLY A 198 7.41 -16.67 -29.04
CA GLY A 198 8.11 -16.86 -30.33
C GLY A 198 8.86 -18.21 -30.47
N GLY A 199 8.84 -19.04 -29.41
CA GLY A 199 9.43 -20.39 -29.42
C GLY A 199 10.81 -20.52 -28.75
N ALA A 200 11.31 -19.44 -28.12
CA ALA A 200 12.52 -19.53 -27.29
C ALA A 200 12.23 -20.30 -26.00
N THR A 201 13.22 -21.01 -25.47
CA THR A 201 13.13 -21.51 -24.10
C THR A 201 13.19 -20.37 -23.09
N LEU A 202 12.63 -20.55 -21.89
CA LEU A 202 12.71 -19.56 -20.82
C LEU A 202 14.16 -19.22 -20.46
N ALA A 203 15.06 -20.20 -20.47
CA ALA A 203 16.47 -20.01 -20.18
C ALA A 203 17.15 -19.10 -21.22
N GLU A 204 16.90 -19.35 -22.51
CA GLU A 204 17.42 -18.52 -23.62
C GLU A 204 16.88 -17.09 -23.55
N ALA A 205 15.57 -16.93 -23.34
CA ALA A 205 14.92 -15.63 -23.23
C ALA A 205 15.48 -14.82 -22.05
N ARG A 206 15.61 -15.42 -20.86
CA ARG A 206 16.21 -14.79 -19.68
C ARG A 206 17.67 -14.39 -19.88
N ALA A 207 18.48 -15.24 -20.51
CA ALA A 207 19.86 -14.93 -20.83
C ALA A 207 19.97 -13.76 -21.81
N LEU A 208 19.12 -13.75 -22.86
CA LEU A 208 19.11 -12.70 -23.88
C LEU A 208 18.77 -11.32 -23.29
N HIS A 209 17.82 -11.27 -22.36
CA HIS A 209 17.31 -10.01 -21.78
C HIS A 209 17.98 -9.64 -20.44
N GLY A 210 19.00 -10.40 -20.00
CA GLY A 210 19.78 -10.07 -18.79
C GLY A 210 18.97 -10.15 -17.49
N TYR A 211 17.95 -11.01 -17.40
CA TYR A 211 17.00 -11.12 -16.29
C TYR A 211 17.71 -11.26 -14.92
N HIS A 212 18.74 -12.09 -14.84
CA HIS A 212 19.45 -12.37 -13.57
C HIS A 212 20.20 -11.18 -12.97
N SER A 213 20.34 -10.08 -13.71
CA SER A 213 20.98 -8.84 -13.23
C SER A 213 20.01 -7.70 -12.92
N LEU A 214 18.71 -7.90 -13.15
CA LEU A 214 17.70 -6.85 -12.99
C LEU A 214 17.44 -6.49 -11.52
N GLN A 215 17.43 -7.48 -10.64
CA GLN A 215 17.07 -7.39 -9.23
C GLN A 215 18.29 -7.47 -8.30
N THR A 216 19.50 -7.52 -8.87
CA THR A 216 20.72 -7.65 -8.06
C THR A 216 21.03 -6.34 -7.37
N TRP A 217 21.05 -6.36 -6.05
CA TRP A 217 21.52 -5.23 -5.25
C TRP A 217 22.92 -4.82 -5.72
N LYS A 218 23.05 -3.57 -6.16
CA LYS A 218 24.35 -3.00 -6.47
C LYS A 218 24.89 -2.43 -5.17
N ASP A 219 25.88 -3.10 -4.56
CA ASP A 219 26.66 -2.48 -3.49
C ASP A 219 27.06 -1.08 -3.95
N ALA A 220 26.72 -0.08 -3.14
CA ALA A 220 27.18 1.29 -3.34
C ALA A 220 28.70 1.27 -3.09
N SER A 221 29.47 1.23 -4.20
CA SER A 221 30.93 1.39 -4.21
C SER A 221 31.32 2.84 -4.03
#